data_ffe160b67eff3f6c1158f058fc680f53
#
_entry.id   ffe160b67eff3f6c1158f058fc680f53
#
_cell.length_a   1.000
_cell.length_b   1.000
_cell.length_c   1.000
_cell.angle_alpha   90.00
_cell.angle_beta   90.00
_cell.angle_gamma   90.00
#
_symmetry.space_group_name_H-M   'P 1'
#
loop_
_entity.id
_entity.type
_entity.pdbx_description
1 polymer ?
#
loop_
_entity_poly.entity_id
_entity_poly.type
_entity_poly.pdbx_seq_one_letter_code
_entity_poly.pdbx_strand_id
1 'polypeptide(L)'
;MNRWSALAVLLAIAGALALRVPKLDTRPLHNDEAVNAVKVSELWQEGRYAYDPDEFHGPTLHYATLPFLWLSGARNSDELADATLRLAPVVSGVGLILLLLLLADGLGREAVAWAAIFTAVSPAMVFYSRYFIHEMLLLFFTALTMGAGWRYVQARSSRRVSSLSPQPGEGWEATEALAAQESQRGHHPSPSGPLPVEGRGKSEARWSVVAGAGLGLMFATKETFVLAVAAMGLAAIATARWTAPKGARVQSLLALWNWKHAALAMSVTFIIWLLLFSSFFTHFAGLLDSIRAYLPWLKRAGGHSPHIHPWSFYLQRLAWFHPAKGPVWSEGLILILAVVGALASFAGKKSPLCCFLALYTIILTAIYSAISYKTPWCLLSFFQGMILLAGVGAAALVEFFRARPLKVVVVMALLGLTAQLSWQAWRASFVYPTDRRNPYVYAQTVPDLLNLVHRAEGLARVAPTGYETIVKIIAPDSDYWPLPWYLRRFKHLGWYEKLPDDPFAPIVVVASKLDARLDDKSDRKWIMVGLTELRPGKFFELYVELELWKKYVETLPRERD
;
A
#
# COMPACT_ATOMS: atom_id res chain seq x y z
N MET A 1 10.32 25.00 -2.94
CA MET A 1 11.20 24.33 -1.93
C MET A 1 12.55 25.02 -1.93
N ASN A 2 13.20 25.17 -0.75
CA ASN A 2 14.60 25.56 -0.73
C ASN A 2 15.50 24.38 -1.18
N ARG A 3 16.76 24.67 -1.54
CA ARG A 3 17.70 23.65 -2.04
C ARG A 3 17.91 22.46 -1.07
N TRP A 4 17.88 22.71 0.22
CA TRP A 4 18.07 21.68 1.24
C TRP A 4 16.88 20.73 1.39
N SER A 5 15.66 21.28 1.39
CA SER A 5 14.43 20.44 1.41
C SER A 5 14.29 19.64 0.12
N ALA A 6 14.69 20.20 -1.03
CA ALA A 6 14.72 19.47 -2.30
C ALA A 6 15.73 18.31 -2.27
N LEU A 7 16.95 18.56 -1.77
CA LEU A 7 17.96 17.53 -1.60
C LEU A 7 17.48 16.42 -0.65
N ALA A 8 16.86 16.77 0.48
CA ALA A 8 16.33 15.78 1.43
C ALA A 8 15.28 14.87 0.79
N VAL A 9 14.37 15.43 -0.03
CA VAL A 9 13.38 14.63 -0.78
C VAL A 9 14.06 13.73 -1.81
N LEU A 10 15.06 14.21 -2.54
CA LEU A 10 15.81 13.38 -3.50
C LEU A 10 16.55 12.23 -2.79
N LEU A 11 17.21 12.51 -1.67
CA LEU A 11 17.86 11.48 -0.85
C LEU A 11 16.85 10.48 -0.28
N ALA A 12 15.66 10.95 0.13
CA ALA A 12 14.57 10.06 0.57
C ALA A 12 14.11 9.14 -0.57
N ILE A 13 13.97 9.64 -1.80
CA ILE A 13 13.64 8.81 -2.97
C ILE A 13 14.73 7.78 -3.24
N ALA A 14 16.00 8.18 -3.23
CA ALA A 14 17.13 7.26 -3.43
C ALA A 14 17.18 6.17 -2.34
N GLY A 15 17.01 6.54 -1.06
CA GLY A 15 16.94 5.61 0.06
C GLY A 15 15.72 4.69 -0.03
N ALA A 16 14.58 5.23 -0.47
CA ALA A 16 13.37 4.44 -0.69
C ALA A 16 13.57 3.37 -1.78
N LEU A 17 14.21 3.71 -2.90
CA LEU A 17 14.57 2.75 -3.95
C LEU A 17 15.56 1.70 -3.45
N ALA A 18 16.60 2.12 -2.73
CA ALA A 18 17.61 1.21 -2.17
C ALA A 18 17.04 0.17 -1.18
N LEU A 19 15.97 0.52 -0.44
CA LEU A 19 15.33 -0.40 0.49
C LEU A 19 14.21 -1.24 -0.14
N ARG A 20 13.62 -0.82 -1.27
CA ARG A 20 12.43 -1.47 -1.85
C ARG A 20 12.73 -2.36 -3.05
N VAL A 21 13.69 -1.97 -3.90
CA VAL A 21 13.94 -2.67 -5.18
C VAL A 21 14.79 -3.94 -5.04
N PRO A 22 15.87 -3.99 -4.25
CA PRO A 22 16.74 -5.17 -4.25
C PRO A 22 16.04 -6.43 -3.75
N LYS A 23 16.38 -7.59 -4.33
CA LYS A 23 15.97 -8.93 -3.86
C LYS A 23 14.45 -9.07 -3.67
N LEU A 24 13.65 -8.68 -4.67
CA LEU A 24 12.20 -8.81 -4.62
C LEU A 24 11.71 -10.25 -4.76
N ASP A 25 12.54 -11.14 -5.24
CA ASP A 25 12.30 -12.56 -5.51
C ASP A 25 12.67 -13.50 -4.36
N THR A 26 13.43 -13.03 -3.35
CA THR A 26 13.98 -13.91 -2.30
C THR A 26 12.95 -14.45 -1.31
N ARG A 27 11.81 -13.82 -1.20
CA ARG A 27 10.71 -14.25 -0.35
C ARG A 27 9.62 -14.88 -1.21
N PRO A 28 9.15 -16.12 -0.90
CA PRO A 28 8.01 -16.68 -1.60
C PRO A 28 6.77 -15.80 -1.44
N LEU A 29 5.85 -15.88 -2.42
CA LEU A 29 4.60 -15.13 -2.37
C LEU A 29 3.75 -15.55 -1.15
N HIS A 30 3.17 -14.57 -0.50
CA HIS A 30 2.08 -14.79 0.45
C HIS A 30 0.84 -15.31 -0.28
N ASN A 31 -0.12 -15.92 0.41
CA ASN A 31 -1.37 -16.37 -0.18
C ASN A 31 -2.03 -15.29 -1.05
N ASP A 32 -2.25 -14.10 -0.46
CA ASP A 32 -2.90 -13.00 -1.16
C ASP A 32 -2.08 -12.51 -2.36
N GLU A 33 -0.74 -12.53 -2.25
CA GLU A 33 0.14 -12.24 -3.39
C GLU A 33 -0.05 -13.26 -4.52
N ALA A 34 -0.16 -14.54 -4.18
CA ALA A 34 -0.29 -15.62 -5.17
C ALA A 34 -1.67 -15.62 -5.84
N VAL A 35 -2.74 -15.36 -5.09
CA VAL A 35 -4.08 -15.13 -5.66
C VAL A 35 -4.04 -13.99 -6.68
N ASN A 36 -3.48 -12.85 -6.30
CA ASN A 36 -3.30 -11.72 -7.21
C ASN A 36 -2.40 -12.06 -8.40
N ALA A 37 -1.36 -12.88 -8.21
CA ALA A 37 -0.45 -13.32 -9.27
C ALA A 37 -1.16 -14.20 -10.30
N VAL A 38 -2.01 -15.14 -9.87
CA VAL A 38 -2.84 -15.94 -10.77
C VAL A 38 -3.79 -15.04 -11.55
N LYS A 39 -4.48 -14.12 -10.89
CA LYS A 39 -5.41 -13.16 -11.54
C LYS A 39 -4.73 -12.26 -12.57
N VAL A 40 -3.53 -11.76 -12.27
CA VAL A 40 -2.81 -10.94 -13.26
C VAL A 40 -2.26 -11.79 -14.40
N SER A 41 -1.95 -13.06 -14.15
CA SER A 41 -1.57 -14.03 -15.19
C SER A 41 -2.73 -14.30 -16.16
N GLU A 42 -3.94 -14.48 -15.64
CA GLU A 42 -5.17 -14.61 -16.45
C GLU A 42 -5.39 -13.36 -17.31
N LEU A 43 -5.31 -12.17 -16.68
CA LEU A 43 -5.42 -10.89 -17.41
C LEU A 43 -4.35 -10.75 -18.50
N TRP A 44 -3.11 -11.20 -18.22
CA TRP A 44 -2.00 -11.14 -19.18
C TRP A 44 -2.21 -12.04 -20.39
N GLN A 45 -2.77 -13.24 -20.18
CA GLN A 45 -3.00 -14.22 -21.23
C GLN A 45 -4.27 -13.94 -22.03
N GLU A 46 -5.37 -13.62 -21.35
CA GLU A 46 -6.70 -13.48 -21.96
C GLU A 46 -7.01 -12.05 -22.39
N GLY A 47 -6.24 -11.06 -21.92
CA GLY A 47 -6.49 -9.63 -22.16
C GLY A 47 -7.75 -9.11 -21.44
N ARG A 48 -8.35 -9.92 -20.55
CA ARG A 48 -9.59 -9.61 -19.84
C ARG A 48 -9.46 -9.92 -18.35
N TYR A 49 -9.91 -9.00 -17.52
CA TYR A 49 -10.03 -9.20 -16.06
C TYR A 49 -11.49 -9.51 -15.71
N ALA A 50 -11.76 -10.67 -15.17
CA ALA A 50 -13.05 -11.01 -14.59
C ALA A 50 -13.01 -10.71 -13.09
N TYR A 51 -13.70 -9.63 -12.67
CA TYR A 51 -13.80 -9.29 -11.25
C TYR A 51 -14.61 -10.35 -10.52
N ASP A 52 -14.07 -10.82 -9.39
CA ASP A 52 -14.67 -11.83 -8.54
C ASP A 52 -15.00 -11.20 -7.17
N PRO A 53 -16.30 -11.10 -6.78
CA PRO A 53 -16.71 -10.51 -5.52
C PRO A 53 -16.27 -11.33 -4.29
N ASP A 54 -15.96 -12.62 -4.44
CA ASP A 54 -15.51 -13.48 -3.36
C ASP A 54 -14.04 -13.21 -2.97
N GLU A 55 -13.25 -12.66 -3.89
CA GLU A 55 -11.87 -12.23 -3.63
C GLU A 55 -11.76 -10.80 -3.09
N PHE A 56 -12.82 -10.03 -3.12
CA PHE A 56 -13.05 -8.75 -2.43
C PHE A 56 -12.17 -7.56 -2.84
N HIS A 57 -11.27 -7.65 -3.79
CA HIS A 57 -10.36 -6.55 -4.13
C HIS A 57 -10.49 -6.14 -5.59
N GLY A 58 -10.38 -4.82 -5.83
CA GLY A 58 -10.60 -4.23 -7.13
C GLY A 58 -9.46 -4.48 -8.13
N PRO A 59 -9.69 -4.21 -9.42
CA PRO A 59 -8.79 -4.56 -10.53
C PRO A 59 -7.52 -3.71 -10.64
N THR A 60 -7.40 -2.60 -9.89
CA THR A 60 -6.34 -1.61 -10.10
C THR A 60 -4.93 -2.19 -9.97
N LEU A 61 -4.69 -3.11 -9.00
CA LEU A 61 -3.38 -3.74 -8.83
C LEU A 61 -2.98 -4.51 -10.08
N HIS A 62 -3.91 -5.27 -10.66
CA HIS A 62 -3.67 -6.11 -11.83
C HIS A 62 -3.33 -5.26 -13.06
N TYR A 63 -4.13 -4.23 -13.36
CA TYR A 63 -3.85 -3.30 -14.45
C TYR A 63 -2.57 -2.48 -14.25
N ALA A 64 -2.28 -2.04 -13.01
CA ALA A 64 -1.05 -1.31 -12.69
C ALA A 64 0.21 -2.17 -12.85
N THR A 65 0.08 -3.50 -12.88
CA THR A 65 1.19 -4.43 -13.06
C THR A 65 1.53 -4.66 -14.54
N LEU A 66 0.55 -4.54 -15.45
CA LEU A 66 0.75 -4.81 -16.90
C LEU A 66 1.95 -4.08 -17.52
N PRO A 67 2.21 -2.79 -17.25
CA PRO A 67 3.39 -2.11 -17.81
C PRO A 67 4.71 -2.78 -17.43
N PHE A 68 4.80 -3.33 -16.22
CA PHE A 68 6.01 -4.02 -15.74
C PHE A 68 6.16 -5.40 -16.37
N LEU A 69 5.05 -6.12 -16.60
CA LEU A 69 5.05 -7.39 -17.33
C LEU A 69 5.47 -7.18 -18.77
N TRP A 70 4.93 -6.16 -19.42
CA TRP A 70 5.33 -5.79 -20.77
C TRP A 70 6.83 -5.44 -20.87
N LEU A 71 7.34 -4.64 -19.93
CA LEU A 71 8.76 -4.26 -19.89
C LEU A 71 9.68 -5.43 -19.55
N SER A 72 9.20 -6.45 -18.83
CA SER A 72 9.99 -7.66 -18.54
C SER A 72 10.23 -8.55 -19.76
N GLY A 73 9.46 -8.37 -20.83
CA GLY A 73 9.51 -9.20 -22.03
C GLY A 73 8.87 -10.57 -21.88
N ALA A 74 8.17 -10.85 -20.77
CA ALA A 74 7.46 -12.11 -20.55
C ALA A 74 6.39 -12.32 -21.62
N ARG A 75 6.37 -13.50 -22.26
CA ARG A 75 5.45 -13.84 -23.35
C ARG A 75 4.23 -14.62 -22.86
N ASN A 76 4.39 -15.35 -21.79
CA ASN A 76 3.34 -16.20 -21.20
C ASN A 76 3.43 -16.19 -19.67
N SER A 77 2.47 -16.81 -18.99
CA SER A 77 2.40 -16.89 -17.53
C SER A 77 3.59 -17.58 -16.89
N ASP A 78 4.20 -18.55 -17.58
CA ASP A 78 5.29 -19.35 -17.04
C ASP A 78 6.58 -18.51 -16.85
N GLU A 79 6.71 -17.44 -17.64
CA GLU A 79 7.85 -16.51 -17.60
C GLU A 79 7.68 -15.36 -16.58
N LEU A 80 6.50 -15.24 -15.96
CA LEU A 80 6.24 -14.19 -14.98
C LEU A 80 7.05 -14.42 -13.70
N ALA A 81 7.79 -13.41 -13.27
CA ALA A 81 8.62 -13.47 -12.07
C ALA A 81 7.98 -12.72 -10.90
N ASP A 82 8.11 -13.27 -9.68
CA ASP A 82 7.64 -12.66 -8.42
C ASP A 82 8.15 -11.21 -8.26
N ALA A 83 9.39 -10.95 -8.65
CA ALA A 83 9.99 -9.62 -8.60
C ALA A 83 9.25 -8.61 -9.49
N THR A 84 8.85 -9.01 -10.69
CA THR A 84 8.13 -8.13 -11.64
C THR A 84 6.76 -7.74 -11.10
N LEU A 85 6.04 -8.67 -10.49
CA LEU A 85 4.74 -8.41 -9.87
C LEU A 85 4.85 -7.35 -8.76
N ARG A 86 5.89 -7.42 -7.95
CA ARG A 86 6.12 -6.51 -6.82
C ARG A 86 6.54 -5.09 -7.22
N LEU A 87 6.83 -4.82 -8.50
CA LEU A 87 7.21 -3.48 -8.95
C LEU A 87 6.05 -2.47 -8.84
N ALA A 88 4.82 -2.88 -9.06
CA ALA A 88 3.66 -1.98 -8.95
C ALA A 88 3.50 -1.38 -7.54
N PRO A 89 3.48 -2.17 -6.44
CA PRO A 89 3.49 -1.61 -5.09
C PRO A 89 4.80 -0.88 -4.73
N VAL A 90 5.96 -1.29 -5.26
CA VAL A 90 7.23 -0.55 -5.05
C VAL A 90 7.14 0.86 -5.63
N VAL A 91 6.71 1.00 -6.88
CA VAL A 91 6.57 2.32 -7.55
C VAL A 91 5.53 3.17 -6.83
N SER A 92 4.42 2.59 -6.37
CA SER A 92 3.42 3.30 -5.57
C SER A 92 4.00 3.79 -4.25
N GLY A 93 4.79 2.96 -3.55
CA GLY A 93 5.43 3.33 -2.29
C GLY A 93 6.50 4.44 -2.43
N VAL A 94 7.25 4.45 -3.54
CA VAL A 94 8.17 5.55 -3.87
C VAL A 94 7.41 6.80 -4.33
N GLY A 95 6.37 6.60 -5.14
CA GLY A 95 5.51 7.67 -5.63
C GLY A 95 4.80 8.47 -4.52
N LEU A 96 4.51 7.83 -3.37
CA LEU A 96 3.99 8.52 -2.18
C LEU A 96 4.88 9.70 -1.76
N ILE A 97 6.22 9.54 -1.85
CA ILE A 97 7.16 10.61 -1.49
C ILE A 97 7.00 11.81 -2.43
N LEU A 98 6.77 11.57 -3.72
CA LEU A 98 6.51 12.63 -4.69
C LEU A 98 5.17 13.34 -4.43
N LEU A 99 4.13 12.59 -4.03
CA LEU A 99 2.82 13.17 -3.72
C LEU A 99 2.84 14.12 -2.51
N LEU A 100 3.82 13.98 -1.60
CA LEU A 100 3.99 14.93 -0.48
C LEU A 100 4.22 16.37 -0.96
N LEU A 101 4.78 16.54 -2.16
CA LEU A 101 5.00 17.86 -2.76
C LEU A 101 3.68 18.61 -3.02
N LEU A 102 2.57 17.90 -3.22
CA LEU A 102 1.24 18.51 -3.36
C LEU A 102 0.77 19.18 -2.06
N LEU A 103 1.30 18.77 -0.91
CA LEU A 103 0.93 19.24 0.41
C LEU A 103 1.92 20.28 0.99
N ALA A 104 3.00 20.60 0.25
CA ALA A 104 4.13 21.39 0.77
C ALA A 104 3.76 22.77 1.26
N ASP A 105 2.78 23.44 0.61
CA ASP A 105 2.33 24.78 1.00
C ASP A 105 1.55 24.78 2.32
N GLY A 106 0.87 23.66 2.62
CA GLY A 106 0.06 23.51 3.82
C GLY A 106 0.82 22.94 5.01
N LEU A 107 1.74 22.00 4.79
CA LEU A 107 2.54 21.37 5.84
C LEU A 107 3.78 22.18 6.23
N GLY A 108 4.33 22.92 5.26
CA GLY A 108 5.65 23.52 5.36
C GLY A 108 6.76 22.64 4.76
N ARG A 109 7.78 23.28 4.21
CA ARG A 109 8.85 22.63 3.43
C ARG A 109 9.69 21.65 4.25
N GLU A 110 9.95 22.00 5.50
CA GLU A 110 10.73 21.18 6.45
C GLU A 110 9.92 19.95 6.91
N ALA A 111 8.62 20.14 7.18
CA ALA A 111 7.73 19.05 7.52
C ALA A 111 7.62 18.02 6.40
N VAL A 112 7.54 18.47 5.14
CA VAL A 112 7.55 17.59 3.96
C VAL A 112 8.87 16.85 3.83
N ALA A 113 10.00 17.50 4.08
CA ALA A 113 11.30 16.82 4.02
C ALA A 113 11.41 15.70 5.06
N TRP A 114 11.00 15.94 6.32
CA TRP A 114 10.96 14.90 7.35
C TRP A 114 9.94 13.80 7.04
N ALA A 115 8.74 14.15 6.58
CA ALA A 115 7.74 13.15 6.18
C ALA A 115 8.24 12.28 5.02
N ALA A 116 8.97 12.86 4.05
CA ALA A 116 9.59 12.12 2.96
C ALA A 116 10.63 11.12 3.47
N ILE A 117 11.51 11.54 4.38
CA ILE A 117 12.50 10.68 5.02
C ILE A 117 11.80 9.54 5.78
N PHE A 118 10.81 9.84 6.63
CA PHE A 118 10.09 8.81 7.39
C PHE A 118 9.33 7.83 6.48
N THR A 119 8.70 8.31 5.40
CA THR A 119 8.07 7.44 4.38
C THR A 119 9.10 6.52 3.72
N ALA A 120 10.31 7.03 3.47
CA ALA A 120 11.37 6.25 2.83
C ALA A 120 11.88 5.11 3.70
N VAL A 121 12.03 5.34 5.02
CA VAL A 121 12.74 4.42 5.94
C VAL A 121 11.84 3.70 6.94
N SER A 122 10.55 4.03 7.05
CA SER A 122 9.62 3.32 7.94
C SER A 122 9.60 1.82 7.62
N PRO A 123 9.87 0.96 8.63
CA PRO A 123 9.83 -0.49 8.45
C PRO A 123 8.53 -1.00 7.84
N ALA A 124 7.35 -0.55 8.30
CA ALA A 124 6.06 -0.94 7.75
C ALA A 124 5.90 -0.52 6.29
N MET A 125 6.26 0.74 5.97
CA MET A 125 6.15 1.27 4.60
C MET A 125 7.08 0.54 3.64
N VAL A 126 8.30 0.23 4.03
CA VAL A 126 9.27 -0.52 3.22
C VAL A 126 8.78 -1.94 3.02
N PHE A 127 8.43 -2.64 4.10
CA PHE A 127 8.03 -4.04 4.08
C PHE A 127 6.84 -4.28 3.16
N TYR A 128 5.75 -3.51 3.32
CA TYR A 128 4.55 -3.70 2.52
C TYR A 128 4.62 -3.10 1.12
N SER A 129 5.54 -2.19 0.82
CA SER A 129 5.84 -1.80 -0.57
C SER A 129 6.42 -2.96 -1.39
N ARG A 130 6.92 -4.01 -0.72
CA ARG A 130 7.52 -5.21 -1.31
C ARG A 130 6.55 -6.40 -1.34
N TYR A 131 5.25 -6.15 -1.09
CA TYR A 131 4.16 -7.10 -1.16
C TYR A 131 3.26 -6.82 -2.35
N PHE A 132 2.92 -7.83 -3.12
CA PHE A 132 2.01 -7.72 -4.25
C PHE A 132 0.55 -7.75 -3.79
N ILE A 133 0.16 -6.73 -3.03
CA ILE A 133 -1.17 -6.52 -2.47
C ILE A 133 -1.65 -5.08 -2.69
N HIS A 134 -2.93 -4.84 -2.54
CA HIS A 134 -3.63 -3.60 -2.91
C HIS A 134 -3.33 -2.39 -2.01
N GLU A 135 -2.84 -2.62 -0.78
CA GLU A 135 -2.72 -1.59 0.25
C GLU A 135 -1.85 -0.41 -0.16
N MET A 136 -0.70 -0.67 -0.78
CA MET A 136 0.21 0.41 -1.16
C MET A 136 -0.36 1.28 -2.28
N LEU A 137 -1.11 0.68 -3.20
CA LEU A 137 -1.81 1.42 -4.26
C LEU A 137 -2.97 2.23 -3.67
N LEU A 138 -3.77 1.65 -2.76
CA LEU A 138 -4.82 2.36 -2.05
C LEU A 138 -4.26 3.60 -1.34
N LEU A 139 -3.13 3.43 -0.65
CA LEU A 139 -2.46 4.52 0.04
C LEU A 139 -1.99 5.61 -0.90
N PHE A 140 -1.41 5.23 -2.05
CA PHE A 140 -0.98 6.17 -3.09
C PHE A 140 -2.15 6.98 -3.64
N PHE A 141 -3.27 6.34 -4.00
CA PHE A 141 -4.44 7.05 -4.51
C PHE A 141 -5.15 7.86 -3.43
N THR A 142 -5.12 7.44 -2.17
CA THR A 142 -5.59 8.22 -1.03
C THR A 142 -4.79 9.52 -0.88
N ALA A 143 -3.46 9.43 -0.94
CA ALA A 143 -2.57 10.60 -0.89
C ALA A 143 -2.77 11.52 -2.10
N LEU A 144 -2.97 10.97 -3.30
CA LEU A 144 -3.28 11.73 -4.51
C LEU A 144 -4.60 12.50 -4.35
N THR A 145 -5.66 11.84 -3.85
CA THR A 145 -6.97 12.45 -3.62
C THR A 145 -6.88 13.58 -2.59
N MET A 146 -6.19 13.36 -1.47
CA MET A 146 -5.98 14.40 -0.45
C MET A 146 -5.15 15.57 -0.99
N GLY A 147 -4.07 15.27 -1.73
CA GLY A 147 -3.23 16.29 -2.37
C GLY A 147 -3.99 17.13 -3.38
N ALA A 148 -4.77 16.49 -4.25
CA ALA A 148 -5.62 17.18 -5.23
C ALA A 148 -6.71 18.01 -4.56
N GLY A 149 -7.36 17.48 -3.53
CA GLY A 149 -8.34 18.22 -2.73
C GLY A 149 -7.73 19.47 -2.07
N TRP A 150 -6.54 19.35 -1.49
CA TRP A 150 -5.82 20.50 -0.95
C TRP A 150 -5.51 21.54 -2.01
N ARG A 151 -5.00 21.14 -3.17
CA ARG A 151 -4.71 22.04 -4.30
C ARG A 151 -5.97 22.71 -4.84
N TYR A 152 -7.08 22.00 -4.86
CA TYR A 152 -8.39 22.57 -5.19
C TYR A 152 -8.79 23.68 -4.22
N VAL A 153 -8.68 23.43 -2.91
CA VAL A 153 -8.99 24.42 -1.86
C VAL A 153 -8.11 25.66 -2.01
N GLN A 154 -6.81 25.51 -2.27
CA GLN A 154 -5.88 26.60 -2.49
C GLN A 154 -6.25 27.45 -3.73
N ALA A 155 -6.53 26.79 -4.86
CA ALA A 155 -6.92 27.47 -6.09
C ALA A 155 -8.20 28.31 -5.89
N ARG A 156 -9.17 27.76 -5.16
CA ARG A 156 -10.45 28.40 -4.87
C ARG A 156 -10.32 29.56 -3.88
N SER A 157 -9.51 29.43 -2.85
CA SER A 157 -9.25 30.50 -1.87
C SER A 157 -8.57 31.70 -2.52
N SER A 158 -7.59 31.48 -3.39
CA SER A 158 -6.90 32.53 -4.15
C SER A 158 -7.83 33.31 -5.08
N ARG A 159 -8.85 32.66 -5.65
CA ARG A 159 -9.86 33.31 -6.48
C ARG A 159 -10.72 34.31 -5.69
N ARG A 160 -11.11 33.96 -4.45
CA ARG A 160 -11.92 34.82 -3.60
C ARG A 160 -11.20 36.09 -3.17
N VAL A 161 -9.95 35.98 -2.77
CA VAL A 161 -9.15 37.16 -2.37
C VAL A 161 -9.06 38.14 -3.53
N SER A 162 -8.85 37.67 -4.75
CA SER A 162 -8.76 38.58 -5.92
C SER A 162 -10.10 39.15 -6.40
N SER A 163 -11.24 38.51 -6.06
CA SER A 163 -12.57 39.07 -6.40
C SER A 163 -13.06 40.11 -5.37
N LEU A 164 -12.40 40.20 -4.22
CA LEU A 164 -12.66 41.17 -3.16
C LEU A 164 -11.71 42.39 -3.24
N SER A 165 -10.67 42.33 -4.08
CA SER A 165 -9.81 43.49 -4.35
C SER A 165 -10.56 44.47 -5.24
N PRO A 166 -10.57 45.81 -4.95
CA PRO A 166 -11.20 46.82 -5.78
C PRO A 166 -10.69 46.71 -7.23
N GLN A 167 -11.59 46.89 -8.20
CA GLN A 167 -11.21 46.97 -9.61
C GLN A 167 -10.30 48.19 -9.83
N PRO A 168 -9.29 48.14 -10.73
CA PRO A 168 -8.51 49.29 -11.09
C PRO A 168 -9.43 50.31 -11.77
N GLY A 169 -9.85 51.32 -11.05
CA GLY A 169 -10.76 52.35 -11.53
C GLY A 169 -11.35 53.24 -10.45
N GLU A 170 -11.45 52.76 -9.22
CA GLU A 170 -11.95 53.55 -8.09
C GLU A 170 -10.87 53.65 -7.00
N GLY A 171 -10.07 54.71 -7.00
CA GLY A 171 -9.13 55.04 -5.93
C GLY A 171 -7.64 55.02 -6.28
N TRP A 172 -7.25 55.39 -7.49
CA TRP A 172 -5.83 55.43 -7.93
C TRP A 172 -4.95 56.33 -7.06
N GLU A 173 -5.47 57.46 -6.56
CA GLU A 173 -4.67 58.43 -5.78
C GLU A 173 -4.22 57.94 -4.40
N ALA A 174 -5.01 57.07 -3.74
CA ALA A 174 -4.64 56.53 -2.44
C ALA A 174 -3.64 55.35 -2.54
N THR A 175 -3.63 54.65 -3.67
CA THR A 175 -2.78 53.45 -3.88
C THR A 175 -1.37 53.83 -4.31
N GLU A 176 -1.18 54.93 -5.07
CA GLU A 176 0.15 55.44 -5.42
C GLU A 176 0.90 56.00 -4.19
N ALA A 177 0.22 56.63 -3.25
CA ALA A 177 0.83 57.12 -2.01
C ALA A 177 1.31 55.98 -1.09
N LEU A 178 0.59 54.87 -1.02
CA LEU A 178 1.00 53.64 -0.27
C LEU A 178 2.13 52.88 -0.95
N ALA A 179 2.10 52.76 -2.28
CA ALA A 179 3.15 52.10 -3.05
C ALA A 179 4.49 52.85 -3.01
N ALA A 180 4.44 54.21 -2.99
CA ALA A 180 5.62 55.03 -2.81
C ALA A 180 6.25 54.89 -1.41
N GLN A 181 5.45 54.68 -0.39
CA GLN A 181 5.92 54.44 0.99
C GLN A 181 6.51 53.04 1.21
N GLU A 182 6.00 52.02 0.50
CA GLU A 182 6.54 50.64 0.56
C GLU A 182 7.82 50.46 -0.26
N SER A 183 7.99 51.21 -1.37
CA SER A 183 9.21 51.23 -2.18
C SER A 183 10.44 51.71 -1.39
N GLN A 184 10.24 52.55 -0.38
CA GLN A 184 11.31 53.02 0.51
C GLN A 184 11.74 51.99 1.58
N ARG A 185 11.01 50.88 1.75
CA ARG A 185 11.29 49.86 2.76
C ARG A 185 12.06 48.62 2.25
N GLY A 186 12.57 48.63 1.03
CA GLY A 186 13.56 47.65 0.55
C GLY A 186 13.07 46.21 0.46
N HIS A 187 11.80 45.97 0.25
CA HIS A 187 11.28 44.62 -0.02
C HIS A 187 11.25 44.32 -1.51
N HIS A 188 12.16 43.45 -1.97
CA HIS A 188 12.09 42.92 -3.33
C HIS A 188 10.80 42.11 -3.54
N PRO A 189 9.96 42.41 -4.52
CA PRO A 189 8.79 41.60 -4.84
C PRO A 189 9.21 40.24 -5.41
N SER A 190 8.64 39.17 -4.89
CA SER A 190 8.77 37.84 -5.47
C SER A 190 8.22 37.81 -6.91
N PRO A 191 8.88 37.17 -7.90
CA PRO A 191 8.53 37.21 -9.31
C PRO A 191 7.33 36.35 -9.74
N SER A 192 6.41 36.05 -8.85
CA SER A 192 5.16 35.35 -9.17
C SER A 192 3.95 36.27 -8.92
N GLY A 193 3.68 37.15 -9.89
CA GLY A 193 2.41 37.84 -9.93
C GLY A 193 1.22 36.88 -10.00
N PRO A 194 0.04 37.25 -9.49
CA PRO A 194 -1.12 36.38 -9.52
C PRO A 194 -1.51 36.06 -10.97
N LEU A 195 -1.70 34.77 -11.27
CA LEU A 195 -2.17 34.29 -12.58
C LEU A 195 -3.46 35.01 -13.01
N PRO A 196 -3.68 35.29 -14.31
CA PRO A 196 -4.92 35.88 -14.83
C PRO A 196 -6.16 35.10 -14.36
N VAL A 197 -7.28 35.80 -14.16
CA VAL A 197 -8.54 35.20 -13.63
C VAL A 197 -9.03 34.01 -14.46
N GLU A 198 -8.79 34.04 -15.77
CA GLU A 198 -9.16 32.97 -16.71
C GLU A 198 -8.32 31.67 -16.51
N GLY A 199 -7.06 31.80 -16.15
CA GLY A 199 -6.20 30.62 -15.83
C GLY A 199 -6.55 29.92 -14.52
N ARG A 200 -7.20 30.60 -13.58
CA ARG A 200 -7.53 30.09 -12.25
C ARG A 200 -8.74 29.16 -12.22
N GLY A 201 -9.78 29.42 -13.04
CA GLY A 201 -10.92 28.50 -13.20
C GLY A 201 -10.49 27.16 -13.81
N LYS A 202 -9.54 27.21 -14.75
CA LYS A 202 -8.92 25.99 -15.32
C LYS A 202 -8.15 25.19 -14.27
N SER A 203 -7.52 25.85 -13.28
CA SER A 203 -6.81 25.18 -12.18
C SER A 203 -7.76 24.45 -11.22
N GLU A 204 -8.90 25.03 -10.81
CA GLU A 204 -9.91 24.39 -9.98
C GLU A 204 -10.46 23.11 -10.67
N ALA A 205 -10.86 23.22 -11.94
CA ALA A 205 -11.37 22.09 -12.72
C ALA A 205 -10.34 20.97 -12.86
N ARG A 206 -9.07 21.31 -13.14
CA ARG A 206 -7.97 20.32 -13.21
C ARG A 206 -7.84 19.53 -11.92
N TRP A 207 -7.83 20.20 -10.78
CA TRP A 207 -7.69 19.50 -9.48
C TRP A 207 -8.93 18.71 -9.11
N SER A 208 -10.12 19.10 -9.57
CA SER A 208 -11.35 18.30 -9.45
C SER A 208 -11.25 17.00 -10.25
N VAL A 209 -10.71 17.05 -11.48
CA VAL A 209 -10.46 15.84 -12.30
C VAL A 209 -9.48 14.92 -11.60
N VAL A 210 -8.35 15.44 -11.10
CA VAL A 210 -7.33 14.64 -10.40
C VAL A 210 -7.89 14.02 -9.12
N ALA A 211 -8.70 14.77 -8.34
CA ALA A 211 -9.36 14.24 -7.15
C ALA A 211 -10.36 13.14 -7.49
N GLY A 212 -11.18 13.34 -8.54
CA GLY A 212 -12.11 12.33 -9.05
C GLY A 212 -11.40 11.08 -9.55
N ALA A 213 -10.27 11.25 -10.26
CA ALA A 213 -9.45 10.12 -10.69
C ALA A 213 -8.87 9.35 -9.49
N GLY A 214 -8.32 10.05 -8.50
CA GLY A 214 -7.84 9.43 -7.27
C GLY A 214 -8.94 8.65 -6.56
N LEU A 215 -10.14 9.23 -6.42
CA LEU A 215 -11.28 8.59 -5.78
C LEU A 215 -11.75 7.34 -6.55
N GLY A 216 -11.86 7.41 -7.88
CA GLY A 216 -12.23 6.28 -8.72
C GLY A 216 -11.21 5.14 -8.63
N LEU A 217 -9.91 5.48 -8.62
CA LEU A 217 -8.84 4.50 -8.45
C LEU A 217 -8.79 3.91 -7.04
N MET A 218 -9.10 4.69 -5.98
CA MET A 218 -9.28 4.14 -4.62
C MET A 218 -10.39 3.09 -4.60
N PHE A 219 -11.55 3.40 -5.19
CA PHE A 219 -12.68 2.46 -5.29
C PHE A 219 -12.27 1.19 -6.05
N ALA A 220 -11.62 1.35 -7.20
CA ALA A 220 -11.17 0.23 -8.01
C ALA A 220 -9.95 -0.51 -7.42
N THR A 221 -9.45 -0.10 -6.26
CA THR A 221 -8.33 -0.76 -5.58
C THR A 221 -8.81 -1.66 -4.46
N LYS A 222 -9.59 -1.14 -3.51
CA LYS A 222 -9.98 -1.93 -2.33
C LYS A 222 -11.23 -1.35 -1.64
N GLU A 223 -12.12 -2.22 -1.16
CA GLU A 223 -13.39 -1.87 -0.52
C GLU A 223 -13.22 -0.97 0.71
N THR A 224 -12.09 -1.11 1.41
CA THR A 224 -11.78 -0.29 2.59
C THR A 224 -11.57 1.20 2.29
N PHE A 225 -11.56 1.61 1.00
CA PHE A 225 -11.49 3.02 0.61
C PHE A 225 -12.62 3.85 1.23
N VAL A 226 -13.80 3.25 1.45
CA VAL A 226 -14.95 3.94 2.07
C VAL A 226 -14.62 4.46 3.46
N LEU A 227 -13.76 3.76 4.22
CA LEU A 227 -13.31 4.18 5.54
C LEU A 227 -12.45 5.45 5.46
N ALA A 228 -11.53 5.48 4.48
CA ALA A 228 -10.71 6.66 4.24
C ALA A 228 -11.54 7.86 3.78
N VAL A 229 -12.50 7.66 2.87
CA VAL A 229 -13.40 8.72 2.39
C VAL A 229 -14.29 9.24 3.52
N ALA A 230 -14.86 8.36 4.33
CA ALA A 230 -15.65 8.75 5.50
C ALA A 230 -14.81 9.57 6.51
N ALA A 231 -13.58 9.12 6.80
CA ALA A 231 -12.66 9.85 7.66
C ALA A 231 -12.28 11.23 7.07
N MET A 232 -12.04 11.32 5.73
CA MET A 232 -11.79 12.59 5.05
C MET A 232 -12.98 13.56 5.17
N GLY A 233 -14.19 13.07 4.97
CA GLY A 233 -15.41 13.87 5.09
C GLY A 233 -15.62 14.41 6.51
N LEU A 234 -15.52 13.54 7.50
CA LEU A 234 -15.64 13.91 8.91
C LEU A 234 -14.52 14.90 9.33
N ALA A 235 -13.29 14.65 8.93
CA ALA A 235 -12.16 15.54 9.21
C ALA A 235 -12.33 16.90 8.53
N ALA A 236 -12.83 16.96 7.30
CA ALA A 236 -13.09 18.22 6.59
C ALA A 236 -14.16 19.06 7.32
N ILE A 237 -15.27 18.42 7.73
CA ILE A 237 -16.34 19.08 8.49
C ILE A 237 -15.80 19.60 9.84
N ALA A 238 -15.07 18.75 10.58
CA ALA A 238 -14.51 19.12 11.87
C ALA A 238 -13.46 20.24 11.73
N THR A 239 -12.59 20.19 10.72
CA THR A 239 -11.61 21.25 10.42
C THR A 239 -12.29 22.57 10.12
N ALA A 240 -13.30 22.58 9.28
CA ALA A 240 -14.02 23.80 8.95
C ALA A 240 -14.71 24.41 10.20
N ARG A 241 -15.24 23.55 11.09
CA ARG A 241 -15.79 24.00 12.38
C ARG A 241 -14.75 24.58 13.33
N TRP A 242 -13.53 24.01 13.31
CA TRP A 242 -12.44 24.41 14.19
C TRP A 242 -11.78 25.72 13.72
N THR A 243 -11.56 25.88 12.41
CA THR A 243 -10.79 26.99 11.84
C THR A 243 -11.64 28.22 11.45
N ALA A 244 -12.95 28.06 11.27
CA ALA A 244 -13.84 29.15 10.87
C ALA A 244 -14.20 30.07 12.05
N PRO A 245 -14.33 31.40 11.82
CA PRO A 245 -14.83 32.33 12.80
C PRO A 245 -16.22 31.93 13.33
N LYS A 246 -16.50 32.24 14.60
CA LYS A 246 -17.83 32.04 15.21
C LYS A 246 -18.87 32.82 14.36
N GLY A 247 -19.87 32.12 13.81
CA GLY A 247 -20.91 32.70 12.94
C GLY A 247 -20.73 32.46 11.44
N ALA A 248 -19.53 32.14 10.93
CA ALA A 248 -19.29 31.89 9.51
C ALA A 248 -19.04 30.41 9.17
N ARG A 249 -19.27 29.48 10.08
CA ARG A 249 -18.88 28.06 9.96
C ARG A 249 -19.53 27.34 8.79
N VAL A 250 -20.85 27.49 8.60
CA VAL A 250 -21.58 26.87 7.49
C VAL A 250 -21.22 27.56 6.18
N GLN A 251 -21.13 28.89 6.18
CA GLN A 251 -20.77 29.67 5.00
C GLN A 251 -19.36 29.34 4.50
N SER A 252 -18.41 29.02 5.39
CA SER A 252 -17.06 28.62 5.02
C SER A 252 -17.03 27.28 4.30
N LEU A 253 -17.87 26.30 4.70
CA LEU A 253 -18.03 25.02 4.01
C LEU A 253 -18.73 25.19 2.66
N LEU A 254 -19.86 25.89 2.63
CA LEU A 254 -20.61 26.15 1.40
C LEU A 254 -19.78 26.93 0.37
N ALA A 255 -18.88 27.74 0.88
CA ALA A 255 -17.98 28.54 0.05
C ALA A 255 -16.96 27.71 -0.74
N LEU A 256 -16.53 26.56 -0.21
CA LEU A 256 -15.64 25.63 -0.90
C LEU A 256 -16.41 24.74 -1.88
N TRP A 257 -17.73 24.62 -1.71
CA TRP A 257 -18.57 23.78 -2.56
C TRP A 257 -18.81 24.43 -3.92
N ASN A 258 -18.62 23.65 -4.97
CA ASN A 258 -19.01 24.01 -6.34
C ASN A 258 -19.58 22.74 -7.00
N TRP A 259 -20.89 22.74 -7.22
CA TRP A 259 -21.59 21.58 -7.74
C TRP A 259 -21.06 21.15 -9.13
N LYS A 260 -20.61 22.08 -9.99
CA LYS A 260 -20.02 21.77 -11.31
C LYS A 260 -18.70 20.98 -11.15
N HIS A 261 -17.86 21.40 -10.23
CA HIS A 261 -16.59 20.70 -9.95
C HIS A 261 -16.82 19.37 -9.22
N ALA A 262 -17.81 19.30 -8.34
CA ALA A 262 -18.22 18.05 -7.71
C ALA A 262 -18.77 17.06 -8.76
N ALA A 263 -19.65 17.50 -9.65
CA ALA A 263 -20.17 16.70 -10.75
C ALA A 263 -19.04 16.22 -11.67
N LEU A 264 -18.08 17.09 -12.02
CA LEU A 264 -16.92 16.74 -12.82
C LEU A 264 -16.08 15.65 -12.14
N ALA A 265 -15.77 15.78 -10.83
CA ALA A 265 -15.03 14.79 -10.08
C ALA A 265 -15.79 13.45 -10.03
N MET A 266 -17.10 13.47 -9.76
CA MET A 266 -17.94 12.26 -9.74
C MET A 266 -18.06 11.60 -11.11
N SER A 267 -18.13 12.37 -12.20
CA SER A 267 -18.13 11.82 -13.57
C SER A 267 -16.82 11.09 -13.88
N VAL A 268 -15.67 11.65 -13.48
CA VAL A 268 -14.37 11.00 -13.65
C VAL A 268 -14.29 9.72 -12.79
N THR A 269 -14.76 9.77 -11.54
CA THR A 269 -14.86 8.61 -10.66
C THR A 269 -15.71 7.50 -11.29
N PHE A 270 -16.88 7.86 -11.82
CA PHE A 270 -17.80 6.93 -12.47
C PHE A 270 -17.19 6.30 -13.74
N ILE A 271 -16.52 7.10 -14.56
CA ILE A 271 -15.85 6.60 -15.78
C ILE A 271 -14.76 5.57 -15.40
N ILE A 272 -13.95 5.84 -14.39
CA ILE A 272 -12.90 4.91 -13.93
C ILE A 272 -13.53 3.62 -13.39
N TRP A 273 -14.56 3.73 -12.55
CA TRP A 273 -15.31 2.58 -12.07
C TRP A 273 -15.88 1.75 -13.22
N LEU A 274 -16.56 2.40 -14.16
CA LEU A 274 -17.14 1.75 -15.33
C LEU A 274 -16.10 1.01 -16.16
N LEU A 275 -14.99 1.67 -16.50
CA LEU A 275 -13.93 1.09 -17.34
C LEU A 275 -13.25 -0.10 -16.64
N LEU A 276 -12.84 0.07 -15.40
CA LEU A 276 -12.00 -0.93 -14.73
C LEU A 276 -12.82 -2.16 -14.29
N PHE A 277 -14.00 -2.00 -13.70
CA PHE A 277 -14.82 -3.14 -13.28
C PHE A 277 -15.54 -3.84 -14.42
N SER A 278 -15.81 -3.15 -15.54
CA SER A 278 -16.28 -3.82 -16.77
C SER A 278 -15.14 -4.43 -17.60
N SER A 279 -13.89 -4.37 -17.12
CA SER A 279 -12.72 -4.78 -17.92
C SER A 279 -12.75 -4.19 -19.33
N PHE A 280 -12.90 -2.85 -19.39
CA PHE A 280 -13.01 -2.10 -20.65
C PHE A 280 -14.16 -2.62 -21.54
N PHE A 281 -15.34 -2.84 -20.93
CA PHE A 281 -16.59 -3.32 -21.57
C PHE A 281 -16.60 -4.79 -22.01
N THR A 282 -15.64 -5.60 -21.56
CA THR A 282 -15.60 -7.04 -21.87
C THR A 282 -16.28 -7.90 -20.79
N HIS A 283 -16.53 -7.35 -19.57
CA HIS A 283 -17.11 -8.07 -18.44
C HIS A 283 -18.05 -7.18 -17.61
N PHE A 284 -19.30 -7.01 -18.04
CA PHE A 284 -20.26 -6.12 -17.37
C PHE A 284 -20.74 -6.60 -15.98
N ALA A 285 -20.69 -7.91 -15.72
CA ALA A 285 -21.05 -8.45 -14.41
C ALA A 285 -20.22 -7.82 -13.26
N GLY A 286 -18.95 -7.52 -13.51
CA GLY A 286 -18.05 -6.91 -12.54
C GLY A 286 -18.54 -5.57 -11.97
N LEU A 287 -19.37 -4.83 -12.70
CA LEU A 287 -19.97 -3.59 -12.20
C LEU A 287 -20.91 -3.86 -11.01
N LEU A 288 -21.77 -4.85 -11.12
CA LEU A 288 -22.67 -5.23 -10.03
C LEU A 288 -21.92 -5.93 -8.92
N ASP A 289 -20.97 -6.78 -9.25
CA ASP A 289 -20.18 -7.56 -8.31
C ASP A 289 -19.27 -6.65 -7.47
N SER A 290 -18.81 -5.51 -7.99
CA SER A 290 -18.07 -4.49 -7.22
C SER A 290 -18.89 -3.91 -6.06
N ILE A 291 -20.21 -3.93 -6.15
CA ILE A 291 -21.12 -3.51 -5.09
C ILE A 291 -21.45 -4.69 -4.18
N ARG A 292 -21.70 -5.87 -4.75
CA ARG A 292 -21.98 -7.11 -4.00
C ARG A 292 -20.85 -7.51 -3.06
N ALA A 293 -19.59 -7.22 -3.41
CA ALA A 293 -18.41 -7.50 -2.61
C ALA A 293 -18.48 -6.91 -1.18
N TYR A 294 -19.27 -5.86 -0.95
CA TYR A 294 -19.47 -5.31 0.39
C TYR A 294 -20.26 -6.23 1.33
N LEU A 295 -21.13 -7.11 0.82
CA LEU A 295 -21.95 -8.00 1.67
C LEU A 295 -21.11 -9.04 2.41
N PRO A 296 -20.23 -9.82 1.74
CA PRO A 296 -19.28 -10.71 2.43
C PRO A 296 -18.33 -9.97 3.37
N TRP A 297 -17.89 -8.76 3.01
CA TRP A 297 -17.00 -7.95 3.86
C TRP A 297 -17.69 -7.57 5.18
N LEU A 298 -18.96 -7.13 5.15
CA LEU A 298 -19.73 -6.82 6.34
C LEU A 298 -19.93 -8.07 7.23
N LYS A 299 -20.19 -9.23 6.64
CA LYS A 299 -20.30 -10.51 7.38
C LYS A 299 -19.00 -10.87 8.08
N ARG A 300 -17.84 -10.70 7.41
CA ARG A 300 -16.51 -10.98 8.00
C ARG A 300 -16.17 -10.02 9.13
N ALA A 301 -16.58 -8.76 9.05
CA ALA A 301 -16.31 -7.77 10.09
C ALA A 301 -16.96 -8.11 11.44
N GLY A 302 -18.09 -8.86 11.46
CA GLY A 302 -18.82 -9.26 12.66
C GLY A 302 -18.76 -10.75 13.00
N GLY A 303 -18.07 -11.59 12.21
CA GLY A 303 -18.07 -13.05 12.35
C GLY A 303 -16.91 -13.62 13.16
N HIS A 304 -16.89 -14.95 13.36
CA HIS A 304 -15.75 -15.69 13.91
C HIS A 304 -14.69 -15.88 12.82
N SER A 305 -13.47 -15.42 13.08
CA SER A 305 -12.34 -15.50 12.14
C SER A 305 -11.03 -15.57 12.92
N PRO A 306 -9.98 -16.26 12.44
CA PRO A 306 -8.66 -16.22 13.04
C PRO A 306 -8.01 -14.82 13.00
N HIS A 307 -8.64 -13.87 12.28
CA HIS A 307 -8.19 -12.48 12.15
C HIS A 307 -8.84 -11.52 13.16
N ILE A 308 -9.54 -12.03 14.18
CA ILE A 308 -10.11 -11.22 15.26
C ILE A 308 -9.01 -10.85 16.24
N HIS A 309 -8.76 -9.55 16.37
CA HIS A 309 -7.70 -9.01 17.23
C HIS A 309 -8.22 -7.83 18.07
N PRO A 310 -7.60 -7.55 19.24
CA PRO A 310 -7.99 -6.46 20.11
C PRO A 310 -7.80 -5.09 19.44
N TRP A 311 -8.45 -4.06 19.97
CA TRP A 311 -8.37 -2.68 19.44
C TRP A 311 -6.93 -2.14 19.39
N SER A 312 -6.06 -2.57 20.29
CA SER A 312 -4.66 -2.14 20.40
C SER A 312 -3.71 -2.83 19.42
N PHE A 313 -4.17 -3.82 18.64
CA PHE A 313 -3.36 -4.67 17.78
C PHE A 313 -2.34 -3.92 16.91
N TYR A 314 -2.79 -2.89 16.22
CA TYR A 314 -1.92 -2.11 15.34
C TYR A 314 -0.93 -1.23 16.11
N LEU A 315 -1.44 -0.54 17.15
CA LEU A 315 -0.61 0.37 17.95
C LEU A 315 0.49 -0.37 18.70
N GLN A 316 0.20 -1.58 19.21
CA GLN A 316 1.21 -2.42 19.83
C GLN A 316 2.32 -2.82 18.85
N ARG A 317 1.96 -3.19 17.60
CA ARG A 317 2.95 -3.52 16.57
C ARG A 317 3.83 -2.34 16.18
N LEU A 318 3.27 -1.14 16.12
CA LEU A 318 4.00 0.07 15.79
C LEU A 318 4.81 0.63 16.99
N ALA A 319 4.23 0.63 18.18
CA ALA A 319 4.88 1.23 19.34
C ALA A 319 6.04 0.38 19.86
N TRP A 320 5.76 -0.89 20.13
CA TRP A 320 6.74 -1.82 20.69
C TRP A 320 6.32 -3.25 20.47
N PHE A 321 7.07 -3.96 19.64
CA PHE A 321 6.87 -5.38 19.40
C PHE A 321 8.16 -6.13 19.73
N HIS A 322 8.09 -7.02 20.72
CA HIS A 322 9.22 -7.82 21.18
C HIS A 322 8.76 -9.26 21.43
N PRO A 323 8.90 -10.15 20.44
CA PRO A 323 8.62 -11.56 20.64
C PRO A 323 9.70 -12.22 21.51
N ALA A 324 9.32 -13.23 22.27
CA ALA A 324 10.28 -14.01 23.07
C ALA A 324 11.43 -14.51 22.16
N LYS A 325 12.68 -14.29 22.60
CA LYS A 325 13.91 -14.64 21.85
C LYS A 325 14.05 -13.95 20.47
N GLY A 326 13.37 -12.82 20.26
CA GLY A 326 13.42 -12.04 19.02
C GLY A 326 13.98 -10.64 19.19
N PRO A 327 14.17 -9.91 18.10
CA PRO A 327 14.57 -8.51 18.15
C PRO A 327 13.43 -7.61 18.63
N VAL A 328 13.80 -6.45 19.18
CA VAL A 328 12.86 -5.36 19.45
C VAL A 328 12.58 -4.61 18.15
N TRP A 329 11.30 -4.36 17.89
CA TRP A 329 10.80 -3.56 16.77
C TRP A 329 9.99 -2.37 17.28
N SER A 330 10.21 -1.19 16.73
CA SER A 330 9.49 0.00 17.14
C SER A 330 9.52 1.08 16.05
N GLU A 331 8.36 1.58 15.70
CA GLU A 331 8.17 2.83 14.97
C GLU A 331 7.78 3.97 15.94
N GLY A 332 8.13 3.84 17.21
CA GLY A 332 7.79 4.78 18.28
C GLY A 332 8.25 6.21 18.02
N LEU A 333 9.37 6.41 17.30
CA LEU A 333 9.79 7.75 16.85
C LEU A 333 8.67 8.44 16.05
N ILE A 334 8.11 7.74 15.05
CA ILE A 334 7.05 8.28 14.20
C ILE A 334 5.80 8.54 15.03
N LEU A 335 5.42 7.62 15.93
CA LEU A 335 4.25 7.79 16.79
C LEU A 335 4.38 9.01 17.71
N ILE A 336 5.51 9.16 18.39
CA ILE A 336 5.77 10.29 19.30
C ILE A 336 5.75 11.61 18.52
N LEU A 337 6.45 11.67 17.39
CA LEU A 337 6.47 12.87 16.55
C LEU A 337 5.10 13.16 15.94
N ALA A 338 4.29 12.14 15.61
CA ALA A 338 2.93 12.32 15.15
C ALA A 338 2.04 12.97 16.22
N VAL A 339 2.18 12.56 17.48
CA VAL A 339 1.49 13.21 18.61
C VAL A 339 1.93 14.66 18.76
N VAL A 340 3.24 14.93 18.72
CA VAL A 340 3.77 16.31 18.75
C VAL A 340 3.22 17.14 17.59
N GLY A 341 3.20 16.56 16.37
CA GLY A 341 2.66 17.21 15.18
C GLY A 341 1.17 17.49 15.27
N ALA A 342 0.38 16.56 15.81
CA ALA A 342 -1.04 16.74 16.04
C ALA A 342 -1.29 17.87 17.05
N LEU A 343 -0.60 17.87 18.19
CA LEU A 343 -0.69 18.93 19.19
C LEU A 343 -0.29 20.29 18.61
N ALA A 344 0.81 20.36 17.85
CA ALA A 344 1.25 21.58 17.17
C ALA A 344 0.22 22.06 16.12
N SER A 345 -0.54 21.15 15.51
CA SER A 345 -1.58 21.48 14.53
C SER A 345 -2.79 22.17 15.18
N PHE A 346 -3.08 21.87 16.44
CA PHE A 346 -4.19 22.48 17.18
C PHE A 346 -3.77 23.72 18.00
N ALA A 347 -2.51 23.81 18.44
CA ALA A 347 -2.02 24.81 19.38
C ALA A 347 -1.65 26.18 18.77
N GLY A 348 -1.64 26.32 17.42
CA GLY A 348 -1.12 27.53 16.77
C GLY A 348 -1.92 27.98 15.55
N LYS A 349 -1.48 29.08 14.90
CA LYS A 349 -1.97 29.52 13.59
C LYS A 349 -1.44 28.63 12.46
N LYS A 350 -1.50 27.29 12.64
CA LYS A 350 -1.08 26.34 11.61
C LYS A 350 -2.10 26.28 10.48
N SER A 351 -1.65 25.79 9.33
CA SER A 351 -2.50 25.61 8.14
C SER A 351 -3.73 24.74 8.45
N PRO A 352 -4.91 25.05 7.89
CA PRO A 352 -6.07 24.15 7.96
C PRO A 352 -5.80 22.72 7.52
N LEU A 353 -4.82 22.52 6.62
CA LEU A 353 -4.37 21.18 6.21
C LEU A 353 -3.79 20.38 7.40
N CYS A 354 -2.99 21.00 8.25
CA CYS A 354 -2.42 20.30 9.43
C CYS A 354 -3.53 19.85 10.39
N CYS A 355 -4.53 20.72 10.65
CA CYS A 355 -5.70 20.37 11.46
C CYS A 355 -6.52 19.23 10.81
N PHE A 356 -6.75 19.31 9.50
CA PHE A 356 -7.43 18.26 8.74
C PHE A 356 -6.69 16.92 8.86
N LEU A 357 -5.38 16.90 8.65
CA LEU A 357 -4.58 15.67 8.74
C LEU A 357 -4.56 15.09 10.15
N ALA A 358 -4.51 15.93 11.19
CA ALA A 358 -4.59 15.46 12.57
C ALA A 358 -5.95 14.78 12.84
N LEU A 359 -7.05 15.42 12.46
CA LEU A 359 -8.39 14.86 12.62
C LEU A 359 -8.60 13.60 11.77
N TYR A 360 -8.20 13.62 10.50
CA TYR A 360 -8.25 12.46 9.62
C TYR A 360 -7.52 11.26 10.22
N THR A 361 -6.28 11.47 10.67
CA THR A 361 -5.45 10.41 11.25
C THR A 361 -6.09 9.84 12.51
N ILE A 362 -6.57 10.68 13.43
CA ILE A 362 -7.25 10.24 14.66
C ILE A 362 -8.51 9.44 14.33
N ILE A 363 -9.37 9.97 13.46
CA ILE A 363 -10.64 9.31 13.08
C ILE A 363 -10.36 7.97 12.42
N LEU A 364 -9.45 7.92 11.45
CA LEU A 364 -9.15 6.68 10.73
C LEU A 364 -8.49 5.64 11.63
N THR A 365 -7.58 6.06 12.52
CA THR A 365 -6.98 5.16 13.54
C THR A 365 -8.07 4.59 14.45
N ALA A 366 -9.02 5.40 14.90
CA ALA A 366 -10.14 4.96 15.72
C ALA A 366 -11.03 3.95 14.99
N ILE A 367 -11.36 4.21 13.72
CA ILE A 367 -12.17 3.30 12.89
C ILE A 367 -11.47 1.94 12.75
N TYR A 368 -10.19 1.90 12.33
CA TYR A 368 -9.46 0.64 12.19
C TYR A 368 -9.22 -0.07 13.52
N SER A 369 -9.08 0.67 14.62
CA SER A 369 -8.97 0.07 15.96
C SER A 369 -10.28 -0.57 16.40
N ALA A 370 -11.43 0.03 16.07
CA ALA A 370 -12.75 -0.48 16.43
C ALA A 370 -13.16 -1.73 15.65
N ILE A 371 -12.77 -1.85 14.38
CA ILE A 371 -13.07 -3.04 13.56
C ILE A 371 -12.31 -4.24 14.12
N SER A 372 -13.04 -5.33 14.44
CA SER A 372 -12.44 -6.52 15.06
C SER A 372 -11.57 -7.35 14.12
N TYR A 373 -11.97 -7.47 12.85
CA TYR A 373 -11.17 -8.13 11.82
C TYR A 373 -9.95 -7.28 11.45
N LYS A 374 -8.75 -7.81 11.68
CA LYS A 374 -7.49 -7.05 11.48
C LYS A 374 -6.43 -7.91 10.81
N THR A 375 -5.82 -7.36 9.77
CA THR A 375 -4.57 -7.86 9.19
C THR A 375 -3.51 -6.76 9.30
N PRO A 376 -2.23 -7.11 9.52
CA PRO A 376 -1.21 -6.09 9.82
C PRO A 376 -1.04 -5.01 8.75
N TRP A 377 -1.21 -5.32 7.47
CA TRP A 377 -1.05 -4.36 6.37
C TRP A 377 -2.12 -3.26 6.34
N CYS A 378 -3.29 -3.48 6.97
CA CYS A 378 -4.33 -2.45 7.07
C CYS A 378 -3.89 -1.22 7.89
N LEU A 379 -2.85 -1.36 8.73
CA LEU A 379 -2.27 -0.22 9.47
C LEU A 379 -1.78 0.90 8.55
N LEU A 380 -1.36 0.59 7.32
CA LEU A 380 -0.80 1.58 6.38
C LEU A 380 -1.77 2.74 6.13
N SER A 381 -3.08 2.48 6.06
CA SER A 381 -4.10 3.47 5.73
C SER A 381 -4.11 4.68 6.69
N PHE A 382 -3.95 4.46 7.99
CA PHE A 382 -3.89 5.54 8.97
C PHE A 382 -2.44 5.92 9.33
N PHE A 383 -1.48 5.01 9.17
CA PHE A 383 -0.09 5.24 9.54
C PHE A 383 0.59 6.27 8.63
N GLN A 384 0.19 6.36 7.36
CA GLN A 384 0.65 7.45 6.48
C GLN A 384 0.27 8.83 7.03
N GLY A 385 -0.92 8.98 7.59
CA GLY A 385 -1.31 10.21 8.29
C GLY A 385 -0.41 10.50 9.50
N MET A 386 -0.04 9.47 10.27
CA MET A 386 0.92 9.61 11.37
C MET A 386 2.30 10.03 10.88
N ILE A 387 2.78 9.51 9.75
CA ILE A 387 4.05 9.92 9.13
C ILE A 387 4.02 11.40 8.70
N LEU A 388 2.92 11.86 8.11
CA LEU A 388 2.76 13.28 7.75
C LEU A 388 2.79 14.18 8.98
N LEU A 389 2.08 13.80 10.04
CA LEU A 389 2.09 14.50 11.32
C LEU A 389 3.46 14.42 12.00
N ALA A 390 4.17 13.29 11.88
CA ALA A 390 5.54 13.16 12.39
C ALA A 390 6.49 14.15 11.70
N GLY A 391 6.31 14.38 10.40
CA GLY A 391 7.03 15.45 9.68
C GLY A 391 6.76 16.84 10.26
N VAL A 392 5.48 17.15 10.53
CA VAL A 392 5.09 18.40 11.22
C VAL A 392 5.68 18.49 12.63
N GLY A 393 5.65 17.36 13.37
CA GLY A 393 6.19 17.28 14.74
C GLY A 393 7.70 17.46 14.78
N ALA A 394 8.43 16.83 13.84
CA ALA A 394 9.89 16.99 13.74
C ALA A 394 10.27 18.45 13.43
N ALA A 395 9.59 19.09 12.47
CA ALA A 395 9.81 20.51 12.18
C ALA A 395 9.49 21.39 13.39
N ALA A 396 8.35 21.16 14.05
CA ALA A 396 7.95 21.91 15.24
C ALA A 396 8.95 21.73 16.40
N LEU A 397 9.47 20.52 16.61
CA LEU A 397 10.46 20.22 17.63
C LEU A 397 11.78 20.96 17.37
N VAL A 398 12.24 21.02 16.12
CA VAL A 398 13.44 21.79 15.75
C VAL A 398 13.21 23.30 15.90
N GLU A 399 12.03 23.81 15.55
CA GLU A 399 11.68 25.22 15.71
C GLU A 399 11.56 25.66 17.17
N PHE A 400 11.13 24.76 18.07
CA PHE A 400 10.94 25.03 19.50
C PHE A 400 12.21 25.57 20.19
N PHE A 401 13.37 25.06 19.80
CA PHE A 401 14.64 25.52 20.35
C PHE A 401 15.13 26.77 19.63
N ARG A 402 15.42 27.83 20.36
CA ARG A 402 15.91 29.10 19.81
C ARG A 402 17.43 29.07 19.51
N ALA A 403 18.20 28.41 20.36
CA ALA A 403 19.66 28.34 20.25
C ALA A 403 20.09 27.41 19.13
N ARG A 404 20.94 27.88 18.21
CA ARG A 404 21.46 27.10 17.09
C ARG A 404 22.10 25.77 17.48
N PRO A 405 22.95 25.69 18.55
CA PRO A 405 23.53 24.41 18.97
C PRO A 405 22.47 23.38 19.35
N LEU A 406 21.41 23.78 20.06
CA LEU A 406 20.32 22.88 20.45
C LEU A 406 19.54 22.39 19.21
N LYS A 407 19.30 23.24 18.21
CA LYS A 407 18.71 22.80 16.94
C LYS A 407 19.55 21.72 16.27
N VAL A 408 20.87 21.90 16.22
CA VAL A 408 21.81 20.92 15.65
C VAL A 408 21.72 19.59 16.42
N VAL A 409 21.73 19.63 17.75
CA VAL A 409 21.61 18.43 18.59
C VAL A 409 20.30 17.69 18.31
N VAL A 410 19.16 18.41 18.24
CA VAL A 410 17.85 17.80 17.94
C VAL A 410 17.85 17.18 16.53
N VAL A 411 18.36 17.87 15.53
CA VAL A 411 18.45 17.33 14.16
C VAL A 411 19.33 16.07 14.13
N MET A 412 20.49 16.09 14.79
CA MET A 412 21.37 14.92 14.86
C MET A 412 20.71 13.74 15.59
N ALA A 413 19.98 13.99 16.67
CA ALA A 413 19.21 12.97 17.37
C ALA A 413 18.10 12.37 16.46
N LEU A 414 17.36 13.22 15.77
CA LEU A 414 16.34 12.76 14.80
C LEU A 414 16.96 11.93 13.67
N LEU A 415 18.10 12.34 13.15
CA LEU A 415 18.81 11.58 12.09
C LEU A 415 19.32 10.23 12.65
N GLY A 416 19.87 10.18 13.86
CA GLY A 416 20.29 8.93 14.51
C GLY A 416 19.13 7.95 14.70
N LEU A 417 17.97 8.44 15.19
CA LEU A 417 16.76 7.63 15.35
C LEU A 417 16.17 7.21 13.98
N THR A 418 16.30 8.05 12.97
CA THR A 418 15.91 7.72 11.59
C THR A 418 16.81 6.62 10.98
N ALA A 419 18.11 6.66 11.27
CA ALA A 419 19.02 5.60 10.89
C ALA A 419 18.66 4.26 11.56
N GLN A 420 18.21 4.28 12.82
CA GLN A 420 17.68 3.11 13.51
C GLN A 420 16.42 2.56 12.83
N LEU A 421 15.49 3.42 12.37
CA LEU A 421 14.33 2.99 11.59
C LEU A 421 14.77 2.35 10.27
N SER A 422 15.72 2.95 9.56
CA SER A 422 16.26 2.41 8.31
C SER A 422 16.89 1.02 8.53
N TRP A 423 17.62 0.85 9.63
CA TRP A 423 18.17 -0.45 10.04
C TRP A 423 17.08 -1.48 10.30
N GLN A 424 16.02 -1.11 11.01
CA GLN A 424 14.87 -1.99 11.23
C GLN A 424 14.16 -2.34 9.91
N ALA A 425 13.98 -1.36 9.01
CA ALA A 425 13.38 -1.60 7.69
C ALA A 425 14.19 -2.60 6.86
N TRP A 426 15.53 -2.46 6.89
CA TRP A 426 16.43 -3.41 6.24
C TRP A 426 16.30 -4.81 6.87
N ARG A 427 16.34 -4.91 8.21
CA ARG A 427 16.18 -6.21 8.89
C ARG A 427 14.82 -6.86 8.59
N ALA A 428 13.73 -6.09 8.64
CA ALA A 428 12.39 -6.59 8.36
C ALA A 428 12.28 -7.18 6.94
N SER A 429 12.91 -6.51 5.96
CA SER A 429 12.76 -6.84 4.54
C SER A 429 13.77 -7.86 4.02
N PHE A 430 14.95 -8.00 4.64
CA PHE A 430 16.05 -8.81 4.12
C PHE A 430 16.55 -9.89 5.09
N VAL A 431 16.37 -9.71 6.41
CA VAL A 431 16.83 -10.69 7.41
C VAL A 431 15.66 -11.51 7.98
N TYR A 432 14.51 -10.87 8.19
CA TYR A 432 13.31 -11.49 8.76
C TYR A 432 12.08 -11.42 7.83
N PRO A 433 12.22 -11.62 6.50
CA PRO A 433 11.11 -11.37 5.55
C PRO A 433 9.94 -12.35 5.70
N THR A 434 10.17 -13.54 6.28
CA THR A 434 9.17 -14.59 6.52
C THR A 434 9.08 -15.03 7.98
N ASP A 435 9.89 -14.44 8.85
CA ASP A 435 10.02 -14.83 10.24
C ASP A 435 8.91 -14.21 11.10
N ARG A 436 8.22 -15.00 11.91
CA ARG A 436 7.17 -14.57 12.84
C ARG A 436 7.63 -13.54 13.89
N ARG A 437 8.94 -13.44 14.13
CA ARG A 437 9.54 -12.43 15.00
C ARG A 437 9.54 -11.02 14.40
N ASN A 438 9.14 -10.88 13.13
CA ASN A 438 8.91 -9.61 12.47
C ASN A 438 7.42 -9.22 12.64
N PRO A 439 7.08 -8.01 13.15
CA PRO A 439 5.70 -7.58 13.42
C PRO A 439 4.82 -7.49 12.16
N TYR A 440 5.44 -7.41 10.99
CA TYR A 440 4.74 -7.25 9.70
C TYR A 440 4.46 -8.59 9.03
N VAL A 441 5.09 -9.68 9.49
CA VAL A 441 4.86 -11.04 8.99
C VAL A 441 3.56 -11.60 9.55
N TYR A 442 2.70 -12.10 8.68
CA TYR A 442 1.40 -12.65 9.04
C TYR A 442 1.01 -13.78 8.09
N ALA A 443 0.86 -15.00 8.62
CA ALA A 443 0.54 -16.22 7.85
C ALA A 443 1.42 -16.40 6.58
N GLN A 444 2.68 -15.96 6.65
CA GLN A 444 3.60 -15.93 5.51
C GLN A 444 3.99 -17.35 5.11
N THR A 445 4.05 -17.59 3.81
CA THR A 445 4.68 -18.75 3.20
C THR A 445 6.15 -18.83 3.59
N VAL A 446 6.60 -19.98 4.04
CA VAL A 446 8.00 -20.18 4.40
C VAL A 446 8.85 -20.58 3.18
N PRO A 447 10.17 -20.27 3.17
CA PRO A 447 11.04 -20.60 2.03
C PRO A 447 11.12 -22.09 1.70
N ASP A 448 10.81 -22.96 2.64
CA ASP A 448 10.83 -24.43 2.46
C ASP A 448 9.86 -24.90 1.35
N LEU A 449 8.78 -24.15 1.09
CA LEU A 449 7.91 -24.38 -0.07
C LEU A 449 8.69 -24.47 -1.38
N LEU A 450 9.70 -23.61 -1.58
CA LEU A 450 10.46 -23.58 -2.83
C LEU A 450 11.23 -24.88 -3.05
N ASN A 451 11.61 -25.60 -1.98
CA ASN A 451 12.21 -26.93 -2.09
C ASN A 451 11.23 -27.96 -2.65
N LEU A 452 9.97 -27.91 -2.23
CA LEU A 452 8.90 -28.75 -2.79
C LEU A 452 8.73 -28.45 -4.28
N VAL A 453 8.63 -27.18 -4.64
CA VAL A 453 8.46 -26.74 -6.03
C VAL A 453 9.63 -27.19 -6.91
N HIS A 454 10.87 -26.92 -6.48
CA HIS A 454 12.07 -27.34 -7.22
C HIS A 454 12.14 -28.87 -7.39
N ARG A 455 11.71 -29.64 -6.38
CA ARG A 455 11.66 -31.09 -6.46
C ARG A 455 10.58 -31.56 -7.45
N ALA A 456 9.39 -30.97 -7.41
CA ALA A 456 8.33 -31.27 -8.38
C ALA A 456 8.77 -30.94 -9.82
N GLU A 457 9.39 -29.79 -10.06
CA GLU A 457 9.96 -29.43 -11.37
C GLU A 457 11.10 -30.37 -11.80
N GLY A 458 11.94 -30.80 -10.86
CA GLY A 458 12.99 -31.76 -11.14
C GLY A 458 12.43 -33.13 -11.58
N LEU A 459 11.35 -33.58 -10.92
CA LEU A 459 10.61 -34.79 -11.31
C LEU A 459 9.99 -34.66 -12.70
N ALA A 460 9.40 -33.51 -13.04
CA ALA A 460 8.85 -33.25 -14.36
C ALA A 460 9.92 -33.34 -15.45
N ARG A 461 11.15 -32.87 -15.21
CA ARG A 461 12.24 -32.93 -16.20
C ARG A 461 12.66 -34.36 -16.56
N VAL A 462 12.49 -35.33 -15.66
CA VAL A 462 12.85 -36.75 -15.88
C VAL A 462 11.64 -37.60 -16.24
N ALA A 463 10.43 -37.09 -16.03
CA ALA A 463 9.21 -37.76 -16.41
C ALA A 463 9.07 -37.82 -17.94
N PRO A 464 8.61 -38.96 -18.53
CA PRO A 464 8.39 -39.07 -19.95
C PRO A 464 7.41 -38.02 -20.51
N THR A 465 6.47 -37.60 -19.68
CA THR A 465 5.42 -36.62 -20.01
C THR A 465 5.83 -35.16 -19.72
N GLY A 466 7.00 -34.93 -19.13
CA GLY A 466 7.45 -33.58 -18.80
C GLY A 466 6.44 -32.86 -17.89
N TYR A 467 6.11 -31.64 -18.21
CA TYR A 467 5.10 -30.83 -17.48
C TYR A 467 3.64 -31.25 -17.73
N GLU A 468 3.39 -32.23 -18.62
CA GLU A 468 2.09 -32.92 -18.75
C GLU A 468 1.89 -33.98 -17.65
N THR A 469 2.90 -34.22 -16.79
CA THR A 469 2.80 -35.13 -15.65
C THR A 469 1.69 -34.69 -14.72
N ILE A 470 0.82 -35.65 -14.35
CA ILE A 470 -0.29 -35.39 -13.42
C ILE A 470 0.24 -35.14 -12.01
N VAL A 471 -0.18 -34.04 -11.42
CA VAL A 471 0.09 -33.72 -10.02
C VAL A 471 -1.25 -33.59 -9.28
N LYS A 472 -1.45 -34.35 -8.23
CA LYS A 472 -2.60 -34.22 -7.33
C LYS A 472 -2.19 -33.46 -6.08
N ILE A 473 -2.95 -32.41 -5.73
CA ILE A 473 -2.77 -31.61 -4.51
C ILE A 473 -4.02 -31.81 -3.63
N ILE A 474 -3.80 -32.33 -2.43
CA ILE A 474 -4.88 -32.74 -1.53
C ILE A 474 -4.75 -31.96 -0.22
N ALA A 475 -5.57 -30.93 -0.03
CA ALA A 475 -5.52 -30.07 1.14
C ALA A 475 -6.90 -29.45 1.42
N PRO A 476 -7.47 -29.70 2.61
CA PRO A 476 -8.74 -29.08 3.00
C PRO A 476 -8.60 -27.58 3.26
N ASP A 477 -9.75 -26.87 3.19
CA ASP A 477 -9.88 -25.44 3.47
C ASP A 477 -9.03 -24.56 2.53
N SER A 478 -8.76 -25.02 1.31
CA SER A 478 -7.88 -24.34 0.35
C SER A 478 -6.48 -24.01 0.92
N ASP A 479 -6.03 -24.79 1.91
CA ASP A 479 -4.74 -24.60 2.58
C ASP A 479 -3.53 -24.75 1.65
N TYR A 480 -3.74 -25.16 0.39
CA TYR A 480 -2.71 -25.35 -0.64
C TYR A 480 -2.12 -24.03 -1.22
N TRP A 481 -2.75 -22.87 -1.01
CA TRP A 481 -2.15 -21.61 -1.44
C TRP A 481 -0.79 -21.37 -0.76
N PRO A 482 0.26 -20.98 -1.52
CA PRO A 482 0.32 -20.40 -2.87
C PRO A 482 0.74 -21.41 -4.00
N LEU A 483 0.58 -22.73 -3.83
CA LEU A 483 0.99 -23.72 -4.82
C LEU A 483 0.43 -23.50 -6.25
N PRO A 484 -0.82 -22.99 -6.46
CA PRO A 484 -1.32 -22.72 -7.81
C PRO A 484 -0.41 -21.80 -8.64
N TRP A 485 0.20 -20.81 -7.99
CA TRP A 485 1.17 -19.95 -8.66
C TRP A 485 2.48 -20.67 -8.99
N TYR A 486 3.04 -21.42 -8.05
CA TYR A 486 4.34 -22.05 -8.20
C TYR A 486 4.31 -23.28 -9.10
N LEU A 487 3.19 -24.00 -9.16
CA LEU A 487 3.02 -25.19 -10.00
C LEU A 487 2.35 -24.89 -11.35
N ARG A 488 2.14 -23.63 -11.72
CA ARG A 488 1.42 -23.19 -12.94
C ARG A 488 1.99 -23.74 -14.26
N ARG A 489 3.23 -24.20 -14.28
CA ARG A 489 3.86 -24.84 -15.44
C ARG A 489 3.31 -26.22 -15.72
N PHE A 490 2.80 -26.92 -14.71
CA PHE A 490 2.14 -28.21 -14.88
C PHE A 490 0.77 -28.03 -15.53
N LYS A 491 0.47 -28.85 -16.55
CA LYS A 491 -0.79 -28.74 -17.30
C LYS A 491 -1.93 -29.53 -16.67
N HIS A 492 -1.62 -30.58 -15.89
CA HIS A 492 -2.60 -31.46 -15.27
C HIS A 492 -2.49 -31.43 -13.75
N LEU A 493 -3.08 -30.37 -13.15
CA LEU A 493 -3.16 -30.19 -11.69
C LEU A 493 -4.55 -30.57 -11.19
N GLY A 494 -4.63 -31.55 -10.29
CA GLY A 494 -5.86 -31.89 -9.57
C GLY A 494 -5.86 -31.33 -8.16
N TRP A 495 -6.91 -30.56 -7.79
CA TRP A 495 -7.08 -29.95 -6.48
C TRP A 495 -8.20 -30.62 -5.72
N TYR A 496 -7.94 -31.13 -4.51
CA TYR A 496 -8.87 -31.91 -3.72
C TYR A 496 -8.92 -31.42 -2.27
N GLU A 497 -10.14 -31.23 -1.76
CA GLU A 497 -10.39 -30.87 -0.34
C GLU A 497 -10.26 -32.06 0.61
N LYS A 498 -10.45 -33.28 0.09
CA LYS A 498 -10.41 -34.54 0.83
C LYS A 498 -9.61 -35.56 0.04
N LEU A 499 -9.14 -36.61 0.72
CA LEU A 499 -8.50 -37.73 0.05
C LEU A 499 -9.50 -38.38 -0.91
N PRO A 500 -9.24 -38.36 -2.23
CA PRO A 500 -10.13 -39.02 -3.21
C PRO A 500 -10.02 -40.54 -3.13
N ASP A 501 -10.99 -41.27 -3.70
CA ASP A 501 -11.00 -42.73 -3.76
C ASP A 501 -9.75 -43.29 -4.45
N ASP A 502 -9.30 -42.64 -5.51
CA ASP A 502 -7.99 -42.84 -6.13
C ASP A 502 -7.08 -41.64 -5.87
N PRO A 503 -6.22 -41.67 -4.82
CA PRO A 503 -5.32 -40.57 -4.53
C PRO A 503 -4.02 -40.61 -5.35
N PHE A 504 -3.78 -41.69 -6.11
CA PHE A 504 -2.51 -41.92 -6.77
C PHE A 504 -2.34 -41.09 -8.03
N ALA A 505 -1.14 -40.57 -8.24
CA ALA A 505 -0.65 -39.87 -9.41
C ALA A 505 0.88 -39.92 -9.41
N PRO A 506 1.59 -39.69 -10.51
CA PRO A 506 3.05 -39.68 -10.50
C PRO A 506 3.67 -38.79 -9.42
N ILE A 507 3.00 -37.64 -9.14
CA ILE A 507 3.37 -36.71 -8.07
C ILE A 507 2.11 -36.39 -7.25
N VAL A 508 2.18 -36.55 -5.93
CA VAL A 508 1.06 -36.23 -5.01
C VAL A 508 1.57 -35.40 -3.84
N VAL A 509 0.93 -34.25 -3.63
CA VAL A 509 1.20 -33.32 -2.53
C VAL A 509 0.02 -33.35 -1.56
N VAL A 510 0.20 -33.83 -0.36
CA VAL A 510 -0.88 -34.06 0.61
C VAL A 510 -0.64 -33.26 1.89
N ALA A 511 -1.65 -32.56 2.38
CA ALA A 511 -1.59 -31.94 3.71
C ALA A 511 -1.42 -33.04 4.79
N SER A 512 -0.37 -32.96 5.60
CA SER A 512 -0.01 -34.00 6.59
C SER A 512 -1.12 -34.24 7.61
N LYS A 513 -2.02 -33.29 7.86
CA LYS A 513 -3.18 -33.45 8.73
C LYS A 513 -4.19 -34.50 8.24
N LEU A 514 -4.08 -34.97 6.98
CA LEU A 514 -4.94 -35.99 6.41
C LEU A 514 -4.43 -37.43 6.69
N ASP A 515 -3.21 -37.58 7.20
CA ASP A 515 -2.56 -38.90 7.50
C ASP A 515 -2.74 -39.89 6.33
N ALA A 516 -2.32 -39.48 5.13
CA ALA A 516 -2.66 -40.16 3.89
C ALA A 516 -2.03 -41.55 3.75
N ARG A 517 -0.79 -41.74 4.23
CA ARG A 517 -0.03 -43.00 4.20
C ARG A 517 -0.08 -43.71 2.84
N LEU A 518 0.24 -42.97 1.76
CA LEU A 518 0.14 -43.52 0.41
C LEU A 518 1.19 -44.59 0.11
N ASP A 519 2.32 -44.56 0.79
CA ASP A 519 3.34 -45.60 0.75
C ASP A 519 2.80 -46.94 1.25
N ASP A 520 2.16 -46.99 2.41
CA ASP A 520 1.55 -48.20 2.96
C ASP A 520 0.40 -48.72 2.08
N LYS A 521 -0.46 -47.82 1.61
CA LYS A 521 -1.64 -48.13 0.79
C LYS A 521 -1.32 -48.63 -0.63
N SER A 522 -0.09 -48.38 -1.10
CA SER A 522 0.35 -48.72 -2.45
C SER A 522 1.35 -49.88 -2.50
N ASP A 523 1.57 -50.62 -1.40
CA ASP A 523 2.66 -51.59 -1.30
C ASP A 523 4.02 -50.99 -1.70
N ARG A 524 4.24 -49.73 -1.30
CA ARG A 524 5.46 -48.95 -1.58
C ARG A 524 5.71 -48.67 -3.07
N LYS A 525 4.69 -48.72 -3.92
CA LYS A 525 4.78 -48.20 -5.30
C LYS A 525 4.84 -46.67 -5.35
N TRP A 526 4.32 -46.02 -4.32
CA TRP A 526 4.53 -44.59 -4.02
C TRP A 526 5.31 -44.48 -2.73
N ILE A 527 6.23 -43.54 -2.67
CA ILE A 527 7.08 -43.31 -1.49
C ILE A 527 7.00 -41.85 -1.07
N MET A 528 7.02 -41.60 0.22
CA MET A 528 7.13 -40.24 0.77
C MET A 528 8.59 -39.78 0.65
N VAL A 529 8.81 -38.73 -0.16
CA VAL A 529 10.16 -38.23 -0.46
C VAL A 529 10.44 -36.85 0.17
N GLY A 530 9.49 -36.30 0.87
CA GLY A 530 9.67 -35.03 1.58
C GLY A 530 8.49 -34.63 2.43
N LEU A 531 8.82 -33.97 3.55
CA LEU A 531 7.88 -33.22 4.38
C LEU A 531 8.29 -31.75 4.32
N THR A 532 7.38 -30.87 3.95
CA THR A 532 7.64 -29.46 3.70
C THR A 532 6.70 -28.61 4.52
N GLU A 533 7.21 -27.63 5.25
CA GLU A 533 6.38 -26.62 5.87
C GLU A 533 5.98 -25.57 4.81
N LEU A 534 4.69 -25.43 4.53
CA LEU A 534 4.15 -24.44 3.60
C LEU A 534 4.01 -23.08 4.27
N ARG A 535 3.41 -23.10 5.44
CA ARG A 535 3.16 -21.97 6.34
C ARG A 535 3.31 -22.47 7.77
N PRO A 536 3.50 -21.57 8.72
CA PRO A 536 3.67 -21.95 10.11
C PRO A 536 2.61 -22.93 10.61
N GLY A 537 3.03 -24.17 10.90
CA GLY A 537 2.17 -25.25 11.37
C GLY A 537 1.33 -25.96 10.29
N LYS A 538 1.54 -25.66 9.02
CA LYS A 538 0.91 -26.34 7.87
C LYS A 538 1.97 -27.11 7.09
N PHE A 539 1.96 -28.42 7.22
CA PHE A 539 2.93 -29.30 6.60
C PHE A 539 2.30 -30.10 5.45
N PHE A 540 3.11 -30.35 4.43
CA PHE A 540 2.75 -31.13 3.26
C PHE A 540 3.73 -32.26 3.05
N GLU A 541 3.21 -33.43 2.75
CA GLU A 541 3.92 -34.62 2.36
C GLU A 541 3.98 -34.69 0.84
N LEU A 542 5.16 -34.95 0.29
CA LEU A 542 5.36 -35.20 -1.12
C LEU A 542 5.51 -36.68 -1.37
N TYR A 543 4.56 -37.30 -2.03
CA TYR A 543 4.62 -38.69 -2.50
C TYR A 543 4.91 -38.70 -4.00
N VAL A 544 5.76 -39.67 -4.40
CA VAL A 544 6.18 -39.82 -5.79
C VAL A 544 6.14 -41.29 -6.14
N GLU A 545 5.72 -41.61 -7.36
CA GLU A 545 5.82 -42.97 -7.92
C GLU A 545 7.28 -43.44 -7.89
N LEU A 546 7.54 -44.66 -7.37
CA LEU A 546 8.89 -45.17 -7.10
C LEU A 546 9.79 -45.14 -8.33
N GLU A 547 9.25 -45.51 -9.51
CA GLU A 547 10.05 -45.55 -10.75
C GLU A 547 10.43 -44.14 -11.22
N LEU A 548 9.55 -43.18 -11.05
CA LEU A 548 9.85 -41.76 -11.35
C LEU A 548 10.90 -41.22 -10.37
N TRP A 549 10.79 -41.58 -9.09
CA TRP A 549 11.75 -41.17 -8.09
C TRP A 549 13.16 -41.73 -8.34
N LYS A 550 13.28 -43.02 -8.72
CA LYS A 550 14.57 -43.62 -9.10
C LYS A 550 15.25 -42.84 -10.21
N LYS A 551 14.53 -42.54 -11.29
CA LYS A 551 15.03 -41.73 -12.41
C LYS A 551 15.51 -40.35 -11.96
N TYR A 552 14.77 -39.72 -11.06
CA TYR A 552 15.15 -38.40 -10.54
C TYR A 552 16.43 -38.48 -9.70
N VAL A 553 16.56 -39.45 -8.80
CA VAL A 553 17.75 -39.62 -7.95
C VAL A 553 19.00 -39.86 -8.80
N GLU A 554 18.92 -40.59 -9.91
CA GLU A 554 20.04 -40.79 -10.84
C GLU A 554 20.59 -39.48 -11.43
N THR A 555 19.79 -38.42 -11.47
CA THR A 555 20.21 -37.08 -11.98
C THR A 555 20.85 -36.19 -10.91
N LEU A 556 20.74 -36.58 -9.64
CA LEU A 556 21.30 -35.78 -8.55
C LEU A 556 22.84 -35.94 -8.50
N PRO A 557 23.58 -34.90 -8.14
CA PRO A 557 25.02 -35.02 -7.91
C PRO A 557 25.31 -36.10 -6.88
N ARG A 558 26.16 -37.06 -7.20
CA ARG A 558 26.67 -37.98 -6.20
C ARG A 558 27.60 -37.20 -5.27
N GLU A 559 27.33 -37.25 -3.97
CA GLU A 559 28.29 -36.77 -2.99
C GLU A 559 29.58 -37.60 -3.22
N ARG A 560 30.68 -36.91 -3.52
CA ARG A 560 31.99 -37.54 -3.52
C ARG A 560 32.38 -37.70 -2.05
N ASP A 561 32.48 -38.96 -1.60
CA ASP A 561 33.04 -39.34 -0.31
C ASP A 561 34.41 -38.70 -0.08
#